data_a9b7c471f22222d5f544bb1618916782
#
_entry.id   a9b7c471f22222d5f544bb1618916782
#
_cell.length_a   1.000
_cell.length_b   1.000
_cell.length_c   1.000
_cell.angle_alpha   90.00
_cell.angle_beta   90.00
_cell.angle_gamma   90.00
#
_symmetry.space_group_name_H-M   'P 1'
#
loop_
_entity.id
_entity.type
_entity.pdbx_description
1 polymer ?
#
loop_
_entity_poly.entity_id
_entity_poly.type
_entity_poly.pdbx_seq_one_letter_code
_entity_poly.pdbx_strand_id
1 'polypeptide(L)'
;MSSDGGPILDASGVTKRFGGLTAVDDVSFQIPRRAIVSLIGPNGAGKTTFFNILTGLYKPTLGRVSFDGKDITGGRPDKIMALGVARTFQNIRLFGTMSALENVMVGQHARMRAGLFGSILRPPPVRREERRVRDKAAETLEYVGLGSDLHDQLATNLSYGDQRRVEIARALASDPSLLLLDEPTAGMNPQESDALTEFMERLRDELGLSILLIEHDMKVVMGVSEYVTVLDHGEKISEGDAQTVRNDPLVVEAYLGKQEAERQRAEDAGAQGESD
;
A
#
# COMPACT_ATOMS: atom_id res chain seq x y z
N MET A 1 9.58 26.39 2.66
CA MET A 1 9.90 25.62 1.45
C MET A 1 8.67 25.62 0.58
N SER A 2 8.73 26.27 -0.57
CA SER A 2 7.58 26.52 -1.45
C SER A 2 7.16 25.21 -2.10
N SER A 3 6.00 24.69 -1.74
CA SER A 3 5.37 23.56 -2.42
C SER A 3 4.78 24.08 -3.73
N ASP A 4 5.51 23.88 -4.80
CA ASP A 4 4.99 24.06 -6.15
C ASP A 4 4.08 22.87 -6.47
N GLY A 5 2.78 23.02 -6.21
CA GLY A 5 1.73 22.02 -6.45
C GLY A 5 1.09 21.47 -5.16
N GLY A 6 -0.26 21.40 -5.15
CA GLY A 6 -1.05 20.79 -4.06
C GLY A 6 -0.70 19.31 -3.78
N PRO A 7 -1.38 18.66 -2.84
CA PRO A 7 -1.13 17.26 -2.50
C PRO A 7 -1.27 16.35 -3.72
N ILE A 8 -0.52 15.24 -3.73
CA ILE A 8 -0.64 14.24 -4.82
C ILE A 8 -1.97 13.49 -4.75
N LEU A 9 -2.47 13.27 -3.53
CA LEU A 9 -3.80 12.70 -3.28
C LEU A 9 -4.52 13.56 -2.26
N ASP A 10 -5.78 13.86 -2.54
CA ASP A 10 -6.69 14.59 -1.66
C ASP A 10 -8.03 13.86 -1.59
N ALA A 11 -8.40 13.43 -0.39
CA ALA A 11 -9.68 12.84 -0.06
C ALA A 11 -10.43 13.79 0.87
N SER A 12 -11.65 14.20 0.50
CA SER A 12 -12.43 15.19 1.22
C SER A 12 -13.79 14.63 1.60
N GLY A 13 -14.07 14.57 2.92
CA GLY A 13 -15.36 14.16 3.47
C GLY A 13 -15.79 12.75 3.08
N VAL A 14 -14.83 11.82 3.00
CA VAL A 14 -15.09 10.46 2.51
C VAL A 14 -15.87 9.66 3.53
N THR A 15 -17.06 9.20 3.13
CA THR A 15 -17.91 8.30 3.93
C THR A 15 -18.18 7.01 3.16
N LYS A 16 -18.13 5.88 3.85
CA LYS A 16 -18.50 4.57 3.30
C LYS A 16 -19.43 3.83 4.25
N ARG A 17 -20.61 3.49 3.71
CA ARG A 17 -21.61 2.68 4.41
C ARG A 17 -21.81 1.34 3.71
N PHE A 18 -21.96 0.28 4.50
CA PHE A 18 -22.32 -1.05 4.06
C PHE A 18 -23.61 -1.45 4.80
N GLY A 19 -24.75 -1.31 4.13
CA GLY A 19 -26.04 -1.46 4.80
C GLY A 19 -26.19 -0.50 5.97
N GLY A 20 -26.38 -1.01 7.19
CA GLY A 20 -26.47 -0.21 8.43
C GLY A 20 -25.13 0.17 9.06
N LEU A 21 -24.01 -0.37 8.59
CA LEU A 21 -22.68 -0.12 9.15
C LEU A 21 -22.01 1.03 8.42
N THR A 22 -21.59 2.06 9.13
CA THR A 22 -20.67 3.10 8.63
C THR A 22 -19.25 2.66 8.95
N ALA A 23 -18.48 2.29 7.93
CA ALA A 23 -17.11 1.80 8.07
C ALA A 23 -16.06 2.90 7.95
N VAL A 24 -16.41 4.02 7.32
CA VAL A 24 -15.62 5.27 7.24
C VAL A 24 -16.63 6.41 7.28
N ASP A 25 -16.41 7.40 8.11
CA ASP A 25 -17.32 8.53 8.29
C ASP A 25 -16.58 9.87 8.24
N ASP A 26 -16.92 10.68 7.25
CA ASP A 26 -16.43 12.05 7.02
C ASP A 26 -14.89 12.22 7.08
N VAL A 27 -14.14 11.24 6.59
CA VAL A 27 -12.67 11.27 6.63
C VAL A 27 -12.12 12.18 5.55
N SER A 28 -11.39 13.20 5.95
CA SER A 28 -10.56 14.03 5.07
C SER A 28 -9.08 13.72 5.29
N PHE A 29 -8.33 13.50 4.18
CA PHE A 29 -6.97 12.99 4.22
C PHE A 29 -6.17 13.45 3.01
N GLN A 30 -4.93 13.86 3.22
CA GLN A 30 -4.06 14.34 2.16
C GLN A 30 -2.70 13.63 2.18
N ILE A 31 -2.17 13.38 0.98
CA ILE A 31 -0.80 12.90 0.81
C ILE A 31 -0.01 13.98 0.09
N PRO A 32 0.98 14.61 0.75
CA PRO A 32 1.89 15.54 0.08
C PRO A 32 2.73 14.82 -0.98
N ARG A 33 3.27 15.58 -1.92
CA ARG A 33 4.20 15.03 -2.92
C ARG A 33 5.52 14.68 -2.26
N ARG A 34 6.11 13.56 -2.64
CA ARG A 34 7.40 13.08 -2.17
C ARG A 34 7.46 12.96 -0.64
N ALA A 35 6.38 12.48 -0.04
CA ALA A 35 6.26 12.28 1.40
C ALA A 35 5.85 10.83 1.68
N ILE A 36 6.24 10.35 2.86
CA ILE A 36 5.74 9.10 3.42
C ILE A 36 4.71 9.45 4.48
N VAL A 37 3.48 9.01 4.26
CA VAL A 37 2.35 9.24 5.17
C VAL A 37 1.84 7.90 5.66
N SER A 38 1.60 7.78 6.96
CA SER A 38 1.00 6.58 7.54
C SER A 38 -0.46 6.78 7.91
N LEU A 39 -1.25 5.73 7.69
CA LEU A 39 -2.62 5.59 8.16
C LEU A 39 -2.66 4.45 9.17
N ILE A 40 -2.83 4.79 10.44
CA ILE A 40 -2.83 3.82 11.53
C ILE A 40 -4.17 3.78 12.24
N GLY A 41 -4.31 2.91 13.21
CA GLY A 41 -5.50 2.77 14.05
C GLY A 41 -5.73 1.32 14.43
N PRO A 42 -6.59 1.07 15.39
CA PRO A 42 -6.90 -0.27 15.86
C PRO A 42 -7.55 -1.16 14.77
N ASN A 43 -7.65 -2.48 15.02
CA ASN A 43 -8.37 -3.40 14.14
C ASN A 43 -9.86 -3.00 14.05
N GLY A 44 -10.39 -2.95 12.82
CA GLY A 44 -11.76 -2.49 12.60
C GLY A 44 -11.93 -0.96 12.54
N ALA A 45 -10.86 -0.18 12.65
CA ALA A 45 -10.92 1.29 12.57
C ALA A 45 -11.31 1.85 11.19
N GLY A 46 -11.46 1.02 10.15
CA GLY A 46 -11.83 1.46 8.82
C GLY A 46 -10.67 1.63 7.83
N LYS A 47 -9.41 1.42 8.26
CA LYS A 47 -8.19 1.62 7.43
C LYS A 47 -8.27 0.92 6.08
N THR A 48 -8.50 -0.39 6.07
CA THR A 48 -8.59 -1.19 4.83
C THR A 48 -9.75 -0.73 3.94
N THR A 49 -10.88 -0.31 4.53
CA THR A 49 -12.01 0.24 3.78
C THR A 49 -11.63 1.54 3.10
N PHE A 50 -10.98 2.46 3.83
CA PHE A 50 -10.51 3.72 3.29
C PHE A 50 -9.47 3.51 2.19
N PHE A 51 -8.50 2.63 2.40
CA PHE A 51 -7.50 2.25 1.41
C PHE A 51 -8.11 1.68 0.12
N ASN A 52 -9.16 0.86 0.27
CA ASN A 52 -9.90 0.31 -0.88
C ASN A 52 -10.69 1.40 -1.64
N ILE A 53 -11.11 2.47 -0.97
CA ILE A 53 -11.72 3.63 -1.63
C ILE A 53 -10.68 4.37 -2.47
N LEU A 54 -9.50 4.65 -1.91
CA LEU A 54 -8.43 5.36 -2.62
C LEU A 54 -7.97 4.63 -3.88
N THR A 55 -8.06 3.30 -3.89
CA THR A 55 -7.66 2.44 -5.02
C THR A 55 -8.82 2.05 -5.95
N GLY A 56 -10.04 2.56 -5.70
CA GLY A 56 -11.22 2.31 -6.54
C GLY A 56 -11.84 0.92 -6.39
N LEU A 57 -11.41 0.12 -5.41
CA LEU A 57 -12.06 -1.16 -5.09
C LEU A 57 -13.44 -0.94 -4.46
N TYR A 58 -13.59 0.14 -3.71
CA TYR A 58 -14.88 0.57 -3.18
C TYR A 58 -15.21 1.99 -3.66
N LYS A 59 -16.44 2.18 -4.09
CA LYS A 59 -16.98 3.52 -4.33
C LYS A 59 -17.38 4.13 -2.98
N PRO A 60 -16.97 5.36 -2.63
CA PRO A 60 -17.47 6.04 -1.44
C PRO A 60 -18.96 6.30 -1.54
N THR A 61 -19.64 6.38 -0.39
CA THR A 61 -21.05 6.75 -0.30
C THR A 61 -21.21 8.27 -0.42
N LEU A 62 -20.31 9.02 0.23
CA LEU A 62 -20.20 10.48 0.18
C LEU A 62 -18.71 10.87 0.06
N GLY A 63 -18.47 12.14 -0.25
CA GLY A 63 -17.13 12.70 -0.36
C GLY A 63 -16.51 12.51 -1.75
N ARG A 64 -15.27 12.98 -1.86
CA ARG A 64 -14.51 12.96 -3.12
C ARG A 64 -13.08 12.53 -2.88
N VAL A 65 -12.47 11.94 -3.91
CA VAL A 65 -11.04 11.63 -3.93
C VAL A 65 -10.47 12.16 -5.23
N SER A 66 -9.40 12.94 -5.14
CA SER A 66 -8.64 13.38 -6.30
C SER A 66 -7.19 12.90 -6.23
N PHE A 67 -6.61 12.62 -7.39
CA PHE A 67 -5.22 12.24 -7.56
C PHE A 67 -4.60 13.13 -8.64
N ASP A 68 -3.53 13.80 -8.31
CA ASP A 68 -2.84 14.77 -9.18
C ASP A 68 -3.82 15.78 -9.81
N GLY A 69 -4.75 16.31 -8.96
CA GLY A 69 -5.79 17.25 -9.36
C GLY A 69 -6.95 16.66 -10.19
N LYS A 70 -6.93 15.36 -10.49
CA LYS A 70 -7.99 14.67 -11.25
C LYS A 70 -8.93 13.95 -10.30
N ASP A 71 -10.24 14.11 -10.50
CA ASP A 71 -11.24 13.34 -9.75
C ASP A 71 -11.15 11.84 -10.11
N ILE A 72 -10.91 11.00 -9.09
CA ILE A 72 -10.86 9.55 -9.20
C ILE A 72 -11.97 8.87 -8.38
N THR A 73 -12.93 9.63 -7.88
CA THR A 73 -14.01 9.17 -6.99
C THR A 73 -14.81 8.01 -7.59
N GLY A 74 -14.70 6.83 -6.99
CA GLY A 74 -15.37 5.61 -7.49
C GLY A 74 -14.88 5.17 -8.88
N GLY A 75 -13.71 5.64 -9.30
CA GLY A 75 -13.04 5.23 -10.52
C GLY A 75 -12.69 3.74 -10.48
N ARG A 76 -12.53 3.12 -11.66
CA ARG A 76 -12.10 1.71 -11.76
C ARG A 76 -10.62 1.58 -11.36
N PRO A 77 -10.22 0.49 -10.64
CA PRO A 77 -8.85 0.29 -10.20
C PRO A 77 -7.81 0.35 -11.33
N ASP A 78 -8.12 -0.24 -12.50
CA ASP A 78 -7.23 -0.22 -13.67
C ASP A 78 -6.98 1.20 -14.19
N LYS A 79 -7.98 2.08 -14.12
CA LYS A 79 -7.85 3.49 -14.53
C LYS A 79 -7.06 4.30 -13.52
N ILE A 80 -7.29 4.07 -12.22
CA ILE A 80 -6.54 4.72 -11.14
C ILE A 80 -5.07 4.30 -11.20
N MET A 81 -4.79 3.01 -11.41
CA MET A 81 -3.42 2.52 -11.61
C MET A 81 -2.75 3.17 -12.84
N ALA A 82 -3.47 3.31 -13.95
CA ALA A 82 -2.95 3.95 -15.16
C ALA A 82 -2.62 5.45 -14.96
N LEU A 83 -3.21 6.11 -13.96
CA LEU A 83 -2.86 7.49 -13.58
C LEU A 83 -1.56 7.56 -12.74
N GLY A 84 -1.07 6.45 -12.19
CA GLY A 84 0.16 6.39 -11.42
C GLY A 84 -0.03 6.04 -9.95
N VAL A 85 -1.15 5.44 -9.56
CA VAL A 85 -1.37 4.88 -8.21
C VAL A 85 -1.10 3.38 -8.25
N ALA A 86 -0.09 2.90 -7.52
CA ALA A 86 0.16 1.47 -7.35
C ALA A 86 -0.09 1.04 -5.90
N ARG A 87 -0.45 -0.23 -5.70
CA ARG A 87 -0.61 -0.80 -4.36
C ARG A 87 -0.01 -2.19 -4.26
N THR A 88 0.45 -2.53 -3.06
CA THR A 88 0.66 -3.91 -2.63
C THR A 88 -0.55 -4.43 -1.88
N PHE A 89 -0.58 -5.72 -1.58
CA PHE A 89 -1.65 -6.34 -0.79
C PHE A 89 -1.08 -6.84 0.53
N GLN A 90 -1.90 -6.85 1.59
CA GLN A 90 -1.53 -7.39 2.89
C GLN A 90 -0.99 -8.83 2.77
N ASN A 91 -1.71 -9.70 2.08
CA ASN A 91 -1.20 -11.02 1.71
C ASN A 91 -0.52 -10.95 0.34
N ILE A 92 0.68 -11.44 0.23
CA ILE A 92 1.44 -11.48 -1.02
C ILE A 92 0.61 -12.18 -2.11
N ARG A 93 0.35 -11.46 -3.20
CA ARG A 93 -0.43 -11.97 -4.34
C ARG A 93 0.43 -12.07 -5.59
N LEU A 94 1.38 -12.97 -5.57
CA LEU A 94 2.17 -13.30 -6.75
C LEU A 94 1.49 -14.43 -7.55
N PHE A 95 1.76 -14.46 -8.84
CA PHE A 95 1.41 -15.58 -9.69
C PHE A 95 2.44 -16.69 -9.45
N GLY A 96 2.09 -17.66 -8.61
CA GLY A 96 3.00 -18.68 -8.10
C GLY A 96 3.66 -19.53 -9.18
N THR A 97 2.99 -19.72 -10.32
CA THR A 97 3.47 -20.48 -11.49
C THR A 97 4.32 -19.64 -12.44
N MET A 98 4.49 -18.36 -12.18
CA MET A 98 5.35 -17.46 -12.93
C MET A 98 6.66 -17.21 -12.17
N SER A 99 7.72 -16.89 -12.90
CA SER A 99 9.00 -16.49 -12.32
C SER A 99 8.90 -15.09 -11.65
N ALA A 100 9.92 -14.71 -10.88
CA ALA A 100 10.02 -13.36 -10.32
C ALA A 100 9.94 -12.32 -11.44
N LEU A 101 10.71 -12.51 -12.51
CA LEU A 101 10.75 -11.62 -13.66
C LEU A 101 9.39 -11.49 -14.34
N GLU A 102 8.70 -12.62 -14.60
CA GLU A 102 7.38 -12.62 -15.22
C GLU A 102 6.33 -11.89 -14.34
N ASN A 103 6.38 -12.07 -13.02
CA ASN A 103 5.51 -11.34 -12.10
C ASN A 103 5.68 -9.83 -12.22
N VAL A 104 6.93 -9.34 -12.32
CA VAL A 104 7.21 -7.90 -12.46
C VAL A 104 6.80 -7.40 -13.86
N MET A 105 6.99 -8.20 -14.91
CA MET A 105 6.52 -7.87 -16.26
C MET A 105 5.01 -7.64 -16.31
N VAL A 106 4.21 -8.42 -15.55
CA VAL A 106 2.75 -8.23 -15.45
C VAL A 106 2.41 -6.83 -14.92
N GLY A 107 3.22 -6.27 -14.00
CA GLY A 107 3.02 -4.90 -13.47
C GLY A 107 3.04 -3.81 -14.54
N GLN A 108 3.70 -4.04 -15.67
CA GLN A 108 3.78 -3.10 -16.80
C GLN A 108 2.60 -3.21 -17.77
N HIS A 109 1.76 -4.25 -17.64
CA HIS A 109 0.70 -4.57 -18.62
C HIS A 109 -0.29 -3.42 -18.86
N ALA A 110 -0.60 -2.63 -17.83
CA ALA A 110 -1.50 -1.48 -17.97
C ALA A 110 -0.98 -0.39 -18.91
N ARG A 111 0.32 -0.39 -19.20
CA ARG A 111 1.01 0.58 -20.09
C ARG A 111 1.39 0.00 -21.45
N MET A 112 1.24 -1.31 -21.65
CA MET A 112 1.53 -1.95 -22.94
C MET A 112 0.48 -1.59 -23.98
N ARG A 113 0.94 -1.30 -25.20
CA ARG A 113 0.09 -0.97 -26.35
C ARG A 113 -0.21 -2.16 -27.25
N ALA A 114 0.51 -3.26 -27.08
CA ALA A 114 0.32 -4.47 -27.87
C ALA A 114 -1.05 -5.11 -27.57
N GLY A 115 -1.98 -5.00 -28.51
CA GLY A 115 -3.27 -5.69 -28.44
C GLY A 115 -3.14 -7.18 -28.80
N LEU A 116 -4.22 -7.95 -28.62
CA LEU A 116 -4.29 -9.39 -28.87
C LEU A 116 -3.72 -9.83 -30.25
N PHE A 117 -3.94 -9.04 -31.31
CA PHE A 117 -3.43 -9.33 -32.65
C PHE A 117 -1.89 -9.17 -32.75
N GLY A 118 -1.28 -8.23 -32.00
CA GLY A 118 0.16 -8.06 -31.97
C GLY A 118 0.88 -9.24 -31.31
N SER A 119 0.26 -9.87 -30.33
CA SER A 119 0.84 -11.00 -29.59
C SER A 119 0.92 -12.29 -30.41
N ILE A 120 0.05 -12.47 -31.42
CA ILE A 120 0.02 -13.66 -32.28
C ILE A 120 1.07 -13.57 -33.39
N LEU A 121 1.20 -12.43 -34.05
CA LEU A 121 2.08 -12.25 -35.22
C LEU A 121 3.51 -11.82 -34.86
N ARG A 122 3.76 -11.37 -33.60
CA ARG A 122 5.07 -10.93 -33.05
C ARG A 122 5.92 -10.09 -34.03
N PRO A 123 5.35 -9.03 -34.63
CA PRO A 123 6.11 -8.18 -35.54
C PRO A 123 7.27 -7.50 -34.81
N PRO A 124 8.30 -6.98 -35.53
CA PRO A 124 9.49 -6.37 -34.93
C PRO A 124 9.23 -5.32 -33.84
N PRO A 125 8.21 -4.44 -33.95
CA PRO A 125 7.87 -3.50 -32.87
C PRO A 125 7.46 -4.19 -31.56
N VAL A 126 6.66 -5.27 -31.65
CA VAL A 126 6.20 -6.04 -30.47
C VAL A 126 7.38 -6.72 -29.78
N ARG A 127 8.32 -7.30 -30.52
CA ARG A 127 9.55 -7.90 -29.95
C ARG A 127 10.42 -6.86 -29.25
N ARG A 128 10.46 -5.61 -29.76
CA ARG A 128 11.18 -4.52 -29.09
C ARG A 128 10.48 -4.09 -27.81
N GLU A 129 9.14 -4.05 -27.79
CA GLU A 129 8.36 -3.74 -26.61
C GLU A 129 8.52 -4.83 -25.55
N GLU A 130 8.40 -6.12 -25.92
CA GLU A 130 8.65 -7.28 -25.02
C GLU A 130 10.05 -7.21 -24.40
N ARG A 131 11.07 -6.90 -25.17
CA ARG A 131 12.44 -6.77 -24.66
C ARG A 131 12.54 -5.61 -23.66
N ARG A 132 12.01 -4.43 -23.97
CA ARG A 132 11.98 -3.29 -23.05
C ARG A 132 11.28 -3.61 -21.73
N VAL A 133 10.14 -4.30 -21.80
CA VAL A 133 9.38 -4.74 -20.63
C VAL A 133 10.22 -5.70 -19.78
N ARG A 134 10.92 -6.64 -20.40
CA ARG A 134 11.80 -7.60 -19.72
C ARG A 134 13.00 -6.90 -19.09
N ASP A 135 13.69 -6.03 -19.83
CA ASP A 135 14.87 -5.31 -19.36
C ASP A 135 14.50 -4.44 -18.15
N LYS A 136 13.40 -3.67 -18.25
CA LYS A 136 12.90 -2.85 -17.14
C LYS A 136 12.49 -3.70 -15.94
N ALA A 137 11.87 -4.88 -16.14
CA ALA A 137 11.52 -5.77 -15.04
C ALA A 137 12.77 -6.29 -14.32
N ALA A 138 13.82 -6.65 -15.06
CA ALA A 138 15.09 -7.07 -14.49
C ALA A 138 15.77 -5.95 -13.70
N GLU A 139 15.87 -4.74 -14.27
CA GLU A 139 16.40 -3.55 -13.59
C GLU A 139 15.62 -3.25 -12.30
N THR A 140 14.28 -3.39 -12.33
CA THR A 140 13.44 -3.15 -11.15
C THR A 140 13.67 -4.20 -10.08
N LEU A 141 13.87 -5.49 -10.45
CA LEU A 141 14.21 -6.55 -9.50
C LEU A 141 15.57 -6.31 -8.84
N GLU A 142 16.57 -5.93 -9.61
CA GLU A 142 17.89 -5.57 -9.07
C GLU A 142 17.79 -4.36 -8.13
N TYR A 143 17.00 -3.35 -8.49
CA TYR A 143 16.77 -2.16 -7.66
C TYR A 143 16.16 -2.49 -6.28
N VAL A 144 15.21 -3.44 -6.23
CA VAL A 144 14.64 -3.90 -4.95
C VAL A 144 15.56 -4.90 -4.22
N GLY A 145 16.75 -5.18 -4.74
CA GLY A 145 17.76 -6.05 -4.13
C GLY A 145 17.53 -7.54 -4.36
N LEU A 146 16.83 -7.92 -5.43
CA LEU A 146 16.72 -9.32 -5.85
C LEU A 146 17.77 -9.61 -6.93
N GLY A 147 18.74 -10.46 -6.63
CA GLY A 147 19.83 -10.83 -7.54
C GLY A 147 19.35 -11.52 -8.80
N SER A 148 20.13 -11.38 -9.88
CA SER A 148 19.78 -11.94 -11.21
C SER A 148 19.63 -13.45 -11.23
N ASP A 149 20.25 -14.19 -10.30
CA ASP A 149 20.12 -15.63 -10.09
C ASP A 149 18.71 -16.06 -9.65
N LEU A 150 17.92 -15.13 -9.07
CA LEU A 150 16.55 -15.37 -8.62
C LEU A 150 15.50 -14.96 -9.64
N HIS A 151 15.88 -14.23 -10.71
CA HIS A 151 14.91 -13.66 -11.67
C HIS A 151 14.05 -14.71 -12.37
N ASP A 152 14.64 -15.84 -12.74
CA ASP A 152 13.95 -16.93 -13.44
C ASP A 152 13.39 -17.99 -12.46
N GLN A 153 13.54 -17.82 -11.12
CA GLN A 153 12.91 -18.68 -10.14
C GLN A 153 11.40 -18.46 -10.06
N LEU A 154 10.65 -19.55 -9.89
CA LEU A 154 9.21 -19.47 -9.63
C LEU A 154 8.94 -18.75 -8.32
N ALA A 155 7.93 -17.89 -8.32
CA ALA A 155 7.59 -17.09 -7.14
C ALA A 155 7.32 -17.95 -5.89
N THR A 156 6.79 -19.16 -6.05
CA THR A 156 6.56 -20.10 -4.94
C THR A 156 7.84 -20.64 -4.30
N ASN A 157 8.97 -20.57 -4.98
CA ASN A 157 10.25 -21.08 -4.50
C ASN A 157 11.10 -20.02 -3.81
N LEU A 158 10.67 -18.76 -3.85
CA LEU A 158 11.33 -17.64 -3.21
C LEU A 158 11.05 -17.62 -1.71
N SER A 159 11.99 -17.09 -0.93
CA SER A 159 11.75 -16.76 0.48
C SER A 159 10.60 -15.74 0.63
N TYR A 160 9.98 -15.67 1.81
CA TYR A 160 8.91 -14.70 2.05
C TYR A 160 9.37 -13.25 1.81
N GLY A 161 10.58 -12.91 2.26
CA GLY A 161 11.17 -11.58 2.03
C GLY A 161 11.39 -11.28 0.54
N ASP A 162 11.86 -12.27 -0.23
CA ASP A 162 12.06 -12.10 -1.67
C ASP A 162 10.73 -12.00 -2.42
N GLN A 163 9.72 -12.77 -2.01
CA GLN A 163 8.36 -12.63 -2.56
C GLN A 163 7.81 -11.21 -2.32
N ARG A 164 8.05 -10.63 -1.14
CA ARG A 164 7.66 -9.24 -0.84
C ARG A 164 8.41 -8.24 -1.74
N ARG A 165 9.71 -8.46 -1.97
CA ARG A 165 10.49 -7.64 -2.90
C ARG A 165 9.93 -7.71 -4.33
N VAL A 166 9.59 -8.90 -4.81
CA VAL A 166 8.94 -9.08 -6.12
C VAL A 166 7.59 -8.37 -6.19
N GLU A 167 6.79 -8.39 -5.13
CA GLU A 167 5.51 -7.67 -5.08
C GLU A 167 5.70 -6.15 -5.19
N ILE A 168 6.68 -5.60 -4.46
CA ILE A 168 7.03 -4.18 -4.55
C ILE A 168 7.59 -3.86 -5.95
N ALA A 169 8.49 -4.69 -6.49
CA ALA A 169 9.02 -4.52 -7.85
C ALA A 169 7.91 -4.51 -8.89
N ARG A 170 6.91 -5.39 -8.77
CA ARG A 170 5.74 -5.40 -9.65
C ARG A 170 4.94 -4.11 -9.58
N ALA A 171 4.78 -3.54 -8.39
CA ALA A 171 4.11 -2.25 -8.22
C ALA A 171 4.95 -1.11 -8.85
N LEU A 172 6.26 -1.07 -8.61
CA LEU A 172 7.19 -0.07 -9.16
C LEU A 172 7.30 -0.14 -10.68
N ALA A 173 7.19 -1.33 -11.28
CA ALA A 173 7.26 -1.51 -12.73
C ALA A 173 6.15 -0.78 -13.49
N SER A 174 5.08 -0.36 -12.81
CA SER A 174 4.04 0.50 -13.38
C SER A 174 4.42 1.99 -13.42
N ASP A 175 5.64 2.40 -13.02
CA ASP A 175 6.09 3.80 -12.85
C ASP A 175 5.09 4.64 -12.05
N PRO A 176 4.79 4.28 -10.80
CA PRO A 176 3.83 5.03 -10.00
C PRO A 176 4.39 6.38 -9.56
N SER A 177 3.49 7.32 -9.23
CA SER A 177 3.83 8.53 -8.47
C SER A 177 3.38 8.42 -7.02
N LEU A 178 2.47 7.47 -6.74
CA LEU A 178 1.99 7.14 -5.40
C LEU A 178 1.99 5.62 -5.22
N LEU A 179 2.69 5.15 -4.20
CA LEU A 179 2.75 3.75 -3.80
C LEU A 179 1.99 3.55 -2.49
N LEU A 180 1.03 2.65 -2.49
CA LEU A 180 0.25 2.27 -1.31
C LEU A 180 0.74 0.92 -0.80
N LEU A 181 1.21 0.88 0.44
CA LEU A 181 1.74 -0.31 1.10
C LEU A 181 0.81 -0.72 2.25
N ASP A 182 0.33 -1.95 2.22
CA ASP A 182 -0.60 -2.50 3.20
C ASP A 182 0.14 -3.53 4.07
N GLU A 183 0.49 -3.14 5.29
CA GLU A 183 1.26 -3.93 6.27
C GLU A 183 2.51 -4.59 5.65
N PRO A 184 3.42 -3.81 5.05
CA PRO A 184 4.53 -4.39 4.30
C PRO A 184 5.54 -5.13 5.18
N THR A 185 5.60 -4.82 6.49
CA THR A 185 6.53 -5.47 7.44
C THR A 185 5.93 -6.70 8.13
N ALA A 186 4.67 -7.05 7.85
CA ALA A 186 4.01 -8.19 8.47
C ALA A 186 4.80 -9.49 8.24
N GLY A 187 5.14 -10.20 9.33
CA GLY A 187 5.90 -11.45 9.29
C GLY A 187 7.41 -11.30 9.12
N MET A 188 7.94 -10.06 9.09
CA MET A 188 9.37 -9.78 9.02
C MET A 188 10.01 -9.76 10.41
N ASN A 189 11.28 -10.14 10.46
CA ASN A 189 12.10 -9.91 11.65
C ASN A 189 12.51 -8.43 11.76
N PRO A 190 13.03 -7.96 12.93
CA PRO A 190 13.38 -6.54 13.11
C PRO A 190 14.39 -6.00 12.09
N GLN A 191 15.37 -6.82 11.68
CA GLN A 191 16.39 -6.40 10.70
C GLN A 191 15.79 -6.24 9.30
N GLU A 192 14.87 -7.14 8.91
CA GLU A 192 14.15 -7.04 7.65
C GLU A 192 13.23 -5.82 7.63
N SER A 193 12.56 -5.51 8.76
CA SER A 193 11.72 -4.32 8.89
C SER A 193 12.52 -3.03 8.80
N ASP A 194 13.69 -2.97 9.46
CA ASP A 194 14.59 -1.81 9.39
C ASP A 194 15.10 -1.62 7.93
N ALA A 195 15.52 -2.70 7.25
CA ALA A 195 15.93 -2.64 5.85
C ALA A 195 14.80 -2.19 4.90
N LEU A 196 13.57 -2.61 5.15
CA LEU A 196 12.40 -2.14 4.37
C LEU A 196 12.10 -0.66 4.65
N THR A 197 12.29 -0.20 5.88
CA THR A 197 12.15 1.22 6.25
C THR A 197 13.13 2.09 5.46
N GLU A 198 14.42 1.74 5.48
CA GLU A 198 15.44 2.41 4.67
C GLU A 198 15.12 2.36 3.17
N PHE A 199 14.58 1.24 2.70
CA PHE A 199 14.19 1.11 1.30
C PHE A 199 13.01 2.02 0.93
N MET A 200 12.02 2.22 1.80
CA MET A 200 10.93 3.18 1.57
C MET A 200 11.43 4.61 1.49
N GLU A 201 12.39 5.00 2.32
CA GLU A 201 13.06 6.30 2.24
C GLU A 201 13.78 6.48 0.90
N ARG A 202 14.53 5.47 0.44
CA ARG A 202 15.17 5.48 -0.88
C ARG A 202 14.16 5.63 -2.02
N LEU A 203 13.01 4.94 -1.97
CA LEU A 203 11.94 5.09 -2.96
C LEU A 203 11.42 6.54 -3.03
N ARG A 204 11.23 7.19 -1.87
CA ARG A 204 10.85 8.60 -1.79
C ARG A 204 11.94 9.51 -2.39
N ASP A 205 13.17 9.32 -1.97
CA ASP A 205 14.27 10.25 -2.26
C ASP A 205 14.83 10.10 -3.68
N GLU A 206 15.05 8.86 -4.14
CA GLU A 206 15.65 8.57 -5.44
C GLU A 206 14.62 8.59 -6.58
N LEU A 207 13.43 8.04 -6.35
CA LEU A 207 12.39 7.96 -7.38
C LEU A 207 11.34 9.09 -7.26
N GLY A 208 11.40 9.90 -6.19
CA GLY A 208 10.44 10.98 -5.96
C GLY A 208 9.02 10.49 -5.68
N LEU A 209 8.87 9.27 -5.16
CA LEU A 209 7.57 8.67 -4.86
C LEU A 209 6.94 9.32 -3.63
N SER A 210 5.62 9.44 -3.66
CA SER A 210 4.84 9.55 -2.44
C SER A 210 4.41 8.16 -1.98
N ILE A 211 4.38 7.91 -0.68
CA ILE A 211 4.05 6.60 -0.12
C ILE A 211 2.93 6.76 0.91
N LEU A 212 1.89 5.95 0.79
CA LEU A 212 0.92 5.73 1.86
C LEU A 212 1.17 4.37 2.48
N LEU A 213 1.43 4.37 3.78
CA LEU A 213 1.72 3.19 4.57
C LEU A 213 0.56 2.89 5.52
N ILE A 214 0.00 1.68 5.46
CA ILE A 214 -0.80 1.13 6.56
C ILE A 214 0.10 0.21 7.35
N GLU A 215 0.27 0.48 8.63
CA GLU A 215 1.09 -0.30 9.53
C GLU A 215 0.50 -0.30 10.95
N HIS A 216 0.86 -1.32 11.71
CA HIS A 216 0.55 -1.43 13.13
C HIS A 216 1.84 -1.47 14.00
N ASP A 217 3.00 -1.64 13.39
CA ASP A 217 4.30 -1.51 14.08
C ASP A 217 4.65 -0.03 14.21
N MET A 218 4.48 0.47 15.45
CA MET A 218 4.75 1.88 15.77
C MET A 218 6.23 2.26 15.55
N LYS A 219 7.19 1.29 15.65
CA LYS A 219 8.60 1.58 15.38
C LYS A 219 8.81 1.97 13.92
N VAL A 220 8.19 1.22 13.01
CA VAL A 220 8.24 1.52 11.56
C VAL A 220 7.54 2.83 11.27
N VAL A 221 6.31 3.01 11.76
CA VAL A 221 5.54 4.25 11.55
C VAL A 221 6.31 5.47 12.00
N MET A 222 6.85 5.44 13.22
CA MET A 222 7.62 6.55 13.80
C MET A 222 8.96 6.80 13.11
N GLY A 223 9.55 5.74 12.53
CA GLY A 223 10.86 5.83 11.87
C GLY A 223 10.80 6.47 10.49
N VAL A 224 9.70 6.31 9.74
CA VAL A 224 9.66 6.65 8.30
C VAL A 224 8.62 7.71 7.94
N SER A 225 7.60 7.93 8.78
CA SER A 225 6.47 8.78 8.41
C SER A 225 6.71 10.25 8.73
N GLU A 226 6.49 11.11 7.75
CA GLU A 226 6.48 12.56 7.94
C GLU A 226 5.15 13.03 8.57
N TYR A 227 4.05 12.34 8.20
CA TYR A 227 2.72 12.57 8.74
C TYR A 227 2.05 11.25 9.06
N VAL A 228 1.32 11.23 10.16
CA VAL A 228 0.56 10.08 10.62
C VAL A 228 -0.89 10.50 10.84
N THR A 229 -1.82 9.76 10.26
CA THR A 229 -3.26 9.92 10.49
C THR A 229 -3.78 8.70 11.23
N VAL A 230 -4.57 8.92 12.26
CA VAL A 230 -5.15 7.86 13.07
C VAL A 230 -6.65 7.78 12.84
N LEU A 231 -7.10 6.57 12.49
CA LEU A 231 -8.51 6.25 12.43
C LEU A 231 -8.92 5.42 13.65
N ASP A 232 -10.09 5.67 14.17
CA ASP A 232 -10.81 4.78 15.07
C ASP A 232 -12.31 4.84 14.77
N HIS A 233 -12.97 3.67 14.78
CA HIS A 233 -14.41 3.50 14.46
C HIS A 233 -14.87 4.21 13.17
N GLY A 234 -14.00 4.32 12.18
CA GLY A 234 -14.28 4.96 10.88
C GLY A 234 -14.04 6.45 10.84
N GLU A 235 -13.67 7.09 11.94
CA GLU A 235 -13.43 8.52 12.07
C GLU A 235 -11.94 8.83 12.21
N LYS A 236 -11.50 10.01 11.77
CA LYS A 236 -10.16 10.51 12.01
C LYS A 236 -10.10 11.13 13.40
N ILE A 237 -9.36 10.50 14.32
CA ILE A 237 -9.23 10.96 15.70
C ILE A 237 -7.98 11.82 15.96
N SER A 238 -6.93 11.65 15.14
CA SER A 238 -5.70 12.44 15.27
C SER A 238 -4.96 12.51 13.94
N GLU A 239 -4.17 13.58 13.76
CA GLU A 239 -3.29 13.78 12.61
C GLU A 239 -2.14 14.71 13.00
N GLY A 240 -0.92 14.37 12.57
CA GLY A 240 0.26 15.18 12.85
C GLY A 240 1.55 14.45 12.54
N ASP A 241 2.65 15.00 13.04
CA ASP A 241 3.91 14.25 13.07
C ASP A 241 3.85 13.09 14.06
N ALA A 242 4.81 12.20 13.94
CA ALA A 242 4.87 10.97 14.73
C ALA A 242 4.87 11.24 16.26
N GLN A 243 5.50 12.33 16.72
CA GLN A 243 5.57 12.67 18.15
C GLN A 243 4.23 13.21 18.66
N THR A 244 3.58 14.05 17.87
CA THR A 244 2.26 14.60 18.19
C THR A 244 1.25 13.48 18.34
N VAL A 245 1.19 12.58 17.36
CA VAL A 245 0.24 11.44 17.36
C VAL A 245 0.53 10.47 18.52
N ARG A 246 1.80 10.19 18.81
CA ARG A 246 2.18 9.28 19.90
C ARG A 246 1.70 9.76 21.28
N ASN A 247 1.67 11.08 21.48
CA ASN A 247 1.32 11.69 22.77
C ASN A 247 -0.16 12.11 22.85
N ASP A 248 -0.94 11.91 21.79
CA ASP A 248 -2.35 12.27 21.76
C ASP A 248 -3.16 11.34 22.68
N PRO A 249 -3.87 11.90 23.69
CA PRO A 249 -4.67 11.08 24.62
C PRO A 249 -5.73 10.21 23.91
N LEU A 250 -6.35 10.70 22.83
CA LEU A 250 -7.35 9.95 22.07
C LEU A 250 -6.72 8.72 21.41
N VAL A 251 -5.49 8.87 20.90
CA VAL A 251 -4.75 7.76 20.29
C VAL A 251 -4.38 6.72 21.35
N VAL A 252 -3.87 7.19 22.51
CA VAL A 252 -3.53 6.31 23.63
C VAL A 252 -4.76 5.53 24.09
N GLU A 253 -5.90 6.19 24.27
CA GLU A 253 -7.16 5.57 24.67
C GLU A 253 -7.65 4.54 23.66
N ALA A 254 -7.63 4.87 22.36
CA ALA A 254 -8.06 3.96 21.29
C ALA A 254 -7.25 2.66 21.23
N TYR A 255 -5.96 2.71 21.56
CA TYR A 255 -5.10 1.52 21.59
C TYR A 255 -5.18 0.76 22.92
N LEU A 256 -5.21 1.44 24.08
CA LEU A 256 -5.29 0.82 25.40
C LEU A 256 -6.66 0.18 25.65
N GLY A 257 -7.73 0.87 25.31
CA GLY A 257 -9.10 0.35 25.48
C GLY A 257 -9.34 -0.97 24.71
N LYS A 258 -8.65 -1.17 23.57
CA LYS A 258 -8.71 -2.43 22.82
C LYS A 258 -7.84 -3.54 23.40
N GLN A 259 -6.65 -3.22 23.88
CA GLN A 259 -5.80 -4.21 24.55
C GLN A 259 -6.48 -4.77 25.79
N GLU A 260 -7.19 -3.92 26.52
CA GLU A 260 -7.97 -4.32 27.69
C GLU A 260 -9.17 -5.20 27.31
N ALA A 261 -9.88 -4.86 26.23
CA ALA A 261 -11.00 -5.67 25.71
C ALA A 261 -10.55 -7.02 25.10
N GLU A 262 -9.40 -7.06 24.44
CA GLU A 262 -8.80 -8.30 23.93
C GLU A 262 -8.32 -9.21 25.07
N ARG A 263 -7.73 -8.62 26.12
CA ARG A 263 -7.31 -9.34 27.31
C ARG A 263 -8.49 -9.95 28.05
N GLN A 264 -9.58 -9.20 28.22
CA GLN A 264 -10.79 -9.66 28.86
C GLN A 264 -11.47 -10.79 28.08
N ARG A 265 -11.51 -10.71 26.74
CA ARG A 265 -12.02 -11.81 25.89
C ARG A 265 -11.16 -13.07 25.96
N ALA A 266 -9.84 -12.93 26.07
CA ALA A 266 -8.93 -14.06 26.22
C ALA A 266 -9.08 -14.73 27.60
N GLU A 267 -9.29 -13.96 28.66
CA GLU A 267 -9.56 -14.44 30.01
C GLU A 267 -10.91 -15.16 30.06
N ASP A 268 -11.98 -14.63 29.45
CA ASP A 268 -13.30 -15.24 29.38
C ASP A 268 -13.31 -16.56 28.57
N ALA A 269 -12.55 -16.61 27.47
CA ALA A 269 -12.39 -17.81 26.64
C ALA A 269 -11.60 -18.91 27.39
N GLY A 270 -10.59 -18.53 28.19
CA GLY A 270 -9.85 -19.46 29.05
C GLY A 270 -10.69 -20.06 30.19
N ALA A 271 -11.58 -19.25 30.77
CA ALA A 271 -12.48 -19.70 31.84
C ALA A 271 -13.58 -20.66 31.37
N GLN A 272 -13.97 -20.61 30.09
CA GLN A 272 -14.95 -21.53 29.50
C GLN A 272 -14.36 -22.88 29.09
N GLY A 273 -13.05 -22.96 28.88
CA GLY A 273 -12.33 -24.20 28.53
C GLY A 273 -11.96 -25.09 29.72
N GLU A 274 -12.07 -24.59 30.95
CA GLU A 274 -11.81 -25.38 32.20
C GLU A 274 -13.09 -25.99 32.85
N SER A 275 -14.25 -25.81 32.24
CA SER A 275 -15.54 -26.25 32.78
C SER A 275 -16.18 -27.43 32.03
N ASP A 276 -15.50 -28.01 31.06
CA ASP A 276 -15.86 -29.28 30.37
C ASP A 276 -14.80 -30.37 30.71
#